data_6e8f2f4259adc0fd578c360e540daf4e
#
_entry.id   6e8f2f4259adc0fd578c360e540daf4e
#
_cell.length_a   1.000
_cell.length_b   1.000
_cell.length_c   1.000
_cell.angle_alpha   90.00
_cell.angle_beta   90.00
_cell.angle_gamma   90.00
#
_symmetry.space_group_name_H-M   'P 1'
#
loop_
_entity.id
_entity.type
_entity.pdbx_description
1 polymer ?
#
loop_
_entity_poly.entity_id
_entity_poly.type
_entity_poly.pdbx_seq_one_letter_code
_entity_poly.pdbx_strand_id
1 'polypeptide(L)'
;MSTLPGDSTVAGRSASPLAGRDASAARTAARPAVHRHRRPLGEAVLHVPQTLRALVRADEIWLVALSAFVGCGAGVLVWLMTETTQLVHQVLFGIGHNERLSAMVELNPFRTVLVPAFGGLALGLVGLGIAMWRQRRAVDPIEANALYGGRMSLSDSLVVVLQTIMSNGVGASIGLEAGYTQIGSAVASRLGKMFRVRRNDLRVLVGCGAAGAISGAFNAPLTGAFYAFELVIGTYTLGTFAPVAVSAIVAVSVVHALGGGIFDLDVQVPTSLDALDYIPILALGMVCALVGVAIMRGVTLTEELFRRSRVPTWFRPAIGGLAVGTMALVTPAVLSSGHGALGIVIEAPYTLSHVGLLVVLKSAASAISIGSGFRGGLFFASLFLGALVGKTFAGALAVVSTAHAVSPIVCSLVGMSALAVAIIGGPLTMGFLALESTGSLPLTIAVLAACVVSSLTVRRTFGYSFATWRFHLRGEAIRSAVDIGWMRNLTVGRMMRREVRTVRAGTPLAAFKRDFPLGATQRVVVLDDEDRYTGIVLPPEAHADAEDDHKVADILHYTDTMLLPQMTIKEAVAMFENAESDALAVVDGPETRHVIGLLTEQYALRRYSEELDRRRKELSGE
;
A
#
# COMPACT_ATOMS: atom_id res chain seq x y z
N MET A 1 -17.89 -49.64 -48.46
CA MET A 1 -17.39 -51.00 -48.26
C MET A 1 -17.40 -51.23 -46.77
N SER A 2 -18.45 -51.84 -46.34
CA SER A 2 -18.66 -53.21 -45.84
C SER A 2 -17.90 -53.44 -44.54
N THR A 3 -18.42 -53.88 -43.42
CA THR A 3 -19.66 -54.58 -43.04
C THR A 3 -19.58 -54.80 -41.53
N LEU A 4 -20.67 -54.62 -40.86
CA LEU A 4 -21.06 -55.29 -39.60
C LEU A 4 -21.23 -56.81 -39.91
N PRO A 5 -21.45 -57.76 -38.97
CA PRO A 5 -22.22 -57.73 -37.74
C PRO A 5 -21.85 -58.79 -36.64
N GLY A 6 -22.71 -58.85 -35.58
CA GLY A 6 -23.20 -60.06 -34.92
C GLY A 6 -22.92 -60.14 -33.43
N ASP A 7 -23.76 -59.92 -32.53
CA ASP A 7 -24.97 -60.53 -32.02
C ASP A 7 -24.79 -61.92 -31.35
N SER A 8 -25.21 -62.06 -30.08
CA SER A 8 -25.97 -63.14 -29.43
C SER A 8 -25.67 -63.20 -27.92
N THR A 9 -26.61 -62.79 -27.07
CA THR A 9 -27.72 -63.48 -26.40
C THR A 9 -27.37 -64.73 -25.58
N VAL A 10 -27.92 -64.77 -24.38
CA VAL A 10 -28.69 -65.78 -23.63
C VAL A 10 -28.33 -65.78 -22.15
N ALA A 11 -29.13 -65.32 -21.22
CA ALA A 11 -30.32 -65.78 -20.53
C ALA A 11 -30.09 -66.85 -19.43
N GLY A 12 -30.72 -66.67 -18.30
CA GLY A 12 -31.09 -67.72 -17.35
C GLY A 12 -31.03 -67.28 -15.88
N ARG A 13 -32.14 -66.79 -15.29
CA ARG A 13 -33.08 -67.42 -14.35
C ARG A 13 -32.39 -68.14 -13.16
N SER A 14 -32.72 -67.90 -11.90
CA SER A 14 -34.01 -68.11 -11.19
C SER A 14 -33.90 -67.69 -9.72
N ALA A 15 -34.88 -66.98 -9.24
CA ALA A 15 -35.87 -67.37 -8.24
C ALA A 15 -35.49 -67.39 -6.75
N SER A 16 -36.26 -66.58 -6.04
CA SER A 16 -36.61 -66.44 -4.62
C SER A 16 -36.90 -67.73 -3.88
N PRO A 17 -37.41 -67.75 -2.60
CA PRO A 17 -37.81 -66.68 -1.65
C PRO A 17 -37.55 -66.99 -0.14
N LEU A 18 -38.09 -66.14 0.73
CA LEU A 18 -38.70 -66.30 2.08
C LEU A 18 -38.02 -65.40 3.11
N ALA A 19 -38.68 -64.35 3.51
CA ALA A 19 -39.68 -64.18 4.59
C ALA A 19 -39.09 -64.15 6.00
N GLY A 20 -39.27 -63.01 6.65
CA GLY A 20 -39.09 -62.87 8.10
C GLY A 20 -39.25 -61.44 8.57
N ARG A 21 -40.47 -61.08 8.91
CA ARG A 21 -40.95 -60.00 9.79
C ARG A 21 -39.95 -59.62 10.88
N ASP A 22 -39.73 -58.32 11.13
CA ASP A 22 -40.45 -57.65 12.21
C ASP A 22 -40.22 -56.15 12.24
N ALA A 23 -41.20 -55.52 12.72
CA ALA A 23 -41.59 -54.12 12.77
C ALA A 23 -40.74 -53.23 13.68
N SER A 24 -41.01 -51.95 13.47
CA SER A 24 -40.95 -50.87 14.45
C SER A 24 -39.59 -50.24 14.78
N ALA A 25 -39.38 -49.12 14.22
CA ALA A 25 -39.15 -47.84 14.91
C ALA A 25 -38.80 -46.76 13.91
N ALA A 26 -39.79 -46.05 13.45
CA ALA A 26 -39.63 -44.76 12.79
C ALA A 26 -38.97 -43.78 13.75
N ARG A 27 -37.65 -43.67 13.71
CA ARG A 27 -36.95 -42.51 14.26
C ARG A 27 -36.98 -41.41 13.23
N THR A 28 -37.91 -40.49 13.40
CA THR A 28 -37.97 -39.18 12.80
C THR A 28 -36.65 -38.45 13.10
N ALA A 29 -35.67 -38.54 12.20
CA ALA A 29 -34.51 -37.71 12.24
C ALA A 29 -34.97 -36.26 11.95
N ALA A 30 -35.08 -35.47 12.99
CA ALA A 30 -35.26 -34.03 12.89
C ALA A 30 -34.14 -33.47 12.02
N ARG A 31 -34.51 -32.96 10.86
CA ARG A 31 -33.60 -32.15 10.02
C ARG A 31 -33.07 -31.00 10.87
N PRO A 32 -31.74 -30.80 10.97
CA PRO A 32 -31.21 -29.66 11.68
C PRO A 32 -31.77 -28.39 11.03
N ALA A 33 -32.41 -27.56 11.84
CA ALA A 33 -32.88 -26.23 11.43
C ALA A 33 -31.70 -25.48 10.82
N VAL A 34 -31.78 -25.23 9.51
CA VAL A 34 -30.85 -24.32 8.81
C VAL A 34 -31.05 -22.96 9.46
N HIS A 35 -30.15 -22.58 10.37
CA HIS A 35 -30.03 -21.23 10.85
C HIS A 35 -29.81 -20.34 9.63
N ARG A 36 -30.86 -19.74 9.13
CA ARG A 36 -30.78 -18.60 8.21
C ARG A 36 -30.07 -17.50 8.97
N HIS A 37 -28.74 -17.41 8.79
CA HIS A 37 -28.01 -16.21 9.15
C HIS A 37 -28.74 -15.02 8.51
N ARG A 38 -29.39 -14.22 9.33
CA ARG A 38 -29.91 -12.90 8.92
C ARG A 38 -28.70 -12.15 8.38
N ARG A 39 -28.66 -11.96 7.06
CA ARG A 39 -27.67 -11.13 6.40
C ARG A 39 -27.78 -9.74 7.00
N PRO A 40 -26.70 -9.12 7.46
CA PRO A 40 -26.74 -7.76 7.96
C PRO A 40 -27.30 -6.85 6.84
N LEU A 41 -28.15 -5.88 7.22
CA LEU A 41 -28.84 -4.96 6.31
C LEU A 41 -27.92 -4.19 5.34
N GLY A 42 -26.60 -4.17 5.57
CA GLY A 42 -25.58 -3.63 4.65
C GLY A 42 -25.30 -4.49 3.40
N GLU A 43 -25.84 -5.69 3.29
CA GLU A 43 -25.78 -6.58 2.10
C GLU A 43 -27.08 -6.64 1.30
N ALA A 44 -27.99 -5.69 1.46
CA ALA A 44 -29.08 -5.48 0.51
C ALA A 44 -28.46 -5.06 -0.84
N VAL A 45 -27.99 -6.04 -1.57
CA VAL A 45 -27.35 -5.93 -2.86
C VAL A 45 -28.41 -5.51 -3.86
N LEU A 46 -28.23 -4.35 -4.46
CA LEU A 46 -28.76 -4.08 -5.79
C LEU A 46 -28.29 -5.22 -6.71
N HIS A 47 -29.20 -6.13 -7.05
CA HIS A 47 -28.87 -7.28 -7.89
C HIS A 47 -28.69 -6.80 -9.32
N VAL A 48 -27.43 -6.58 -9.72
CA VAL A 48 -27.10 -6.31 -11.13
C VAL A 48 -27.49 -7.53 -11.95
N PRO A 49 -28.28 -7.37 -13.06
CA PRO A 49 -28.67 -8.48 -13.92
C PRO A 49 -27.48 -9.29 -14.42
N GLN A 50 -27.68 -10.59 -14.58
CA GLN A 50 -26.60 -11.50 -15.02
C GLN A 50 -26.07 -11.13 -16.43
N THR A 51 -26.94 -10.60 -17.29
CA THR A 51 -26.57 -10.10 -18.62
C THR A 51 -25.57 -8.93 -18.56
N LEU A 52 -25.80 -7.95 -17.68
CA LEU A 52 -24.87 -6.82 -17.48
C LEU A 52 -23.53 -7.29 -16.90
N ARG A 53 -23.52 -8.30 -16.03
CA ARG A 53 -22.28 -8.88 -15.50
C ARG A 53 -21.49 -9.63 -16.57
N ALA A 54 -22.17 -10.30 -17.50
CA ALA A 54 -21.53 -10.99 -18.62
C ALA A 54 -20.91 -9.98 -19.59
N LEU A 55 -21.61 -8.89 -19.91
CA LEU A 55 -21.12 -7.80 -20.75
C LEU A 55 -19.83 -7.16 -20.18
N VAL A 56 -19.83 -6.79 -18.89
CA VAL A 56 -18.65 -6.18 -18.25
C VAL A 56 -17.41 -7.08 -18.24
N ARG A 57 -17.60 -8.41 -18.38
CA ARG A 57 -16.50 -9.37 -18.47
C ARG A 57 -16.05 -9.67 -19.90
N ALA A 58 -16.87 -9.36 -20.88
CA ALA A 58 -16.63 -9.75 -22.25
C ALA A 58 -15.74 -8.76 -23.02
N ASP A 59 -15.80 -7.47 -22.66
CA ASP A 59 -15.15 -6.41 -23.43
C ASP A 59 -14.55 -5.32 -22.52
N GLU A 60 -13.36 -4.84 -22.88
CA GLU A 60 -12.64 -3.75 -22.20
C GLU A 60 -13.44 -2.44 -22.17
N ILE A 61 -14.30 -2.19 -23.18
CA ILE A 61 -15.16 -1.00 -23.28
C ILE A 61 -16.05 -0.85 -22.04
N TRP A 62 -16.55 -1.96 -21.50
CA TRP A 62 -17.40 -1.92 -20.30
C TRP A 62 -16.62 -1.58 -19.02
N LEU A 63 -15.32 -1.94 -18.98
CA LEU A 63 -14.45 -1.51 -17.88
C LEU A 63 -14.24 0.00 -17.92
N VAL A 64 -14.09 0.58 -19.12
CA VAL A 64 -14.00 2.04 -19.31
C VAL A 64 -15.30 2.73 -18.89
N ALA A 65 -16.47 2.20 -19.30
CA ALA A 65 -17.76 2.73 -18.87
C ALA A 65 -17.92 2.68 -17.35
N LEU A 66 -17.52 1.56 -16.71
CA LEU A 66 -17.58 1.40 -15.26
C LEU A 66 -16.64 2.37 -14.55
N SER A 67 -15.45 2.65 -15.14
CA SER A 67 -14.49 3.61 -14.62
C SER A 67 -15.01 5.04 -14.69
N ALA A 68 -15.82 5.41 -15.70
CA ALA A 68 -16.49 6.70 -15.75
C ALA A 68 -17.46 6.89 -14.55
N PHE A 69 -18.22 5.85 -14.20
CA PHE A 69 -19.07 5.88 -13.00
C PHE A 69 -18.25 6.00 -11.71
N VAL A 70 -17.11 5.32 -11.65
CA VAL A 70 -16.17 5.44 -10.52
C VAL A 70 -15.65 6.87 -10.42
N GLY A 71 -15.23 7.47 -11.54
CA GLY A 71 -14.75 8.85 -11.61
C GLY A 71 -15.81 9.85 -11.18
N CYS A 72 -17.06 9.68 -11.65
CA CYS A 72 -18.20 10.51 -11.23
C CYS A 72 -18.39 10.42 -9.70
N GLY A 73 -18.44 9.20 -9.16
CA GLY A 73 -18.59 9.00 -7.71
C GLY A 73 -17.40 9.57 -6.92
N ALA A 74 -16.17 9.43 -7.41
CA ALA A 74 -14.99 9.99 -6.76
C ALA A 74 -15.02 11.53 -6.77
N GLY A 75 -15.38 12.16 -7.90
CA GLY A 75 -15.51 13.61 -8.00
C GLY A 75 -16.54 14.19 -7.03
N VAL A 76 -17.74 13.59 -6.96
CA VAL A 76 -18.78 13.98 -5.99
C VAL A 76 -18.29 13.87 -4.55
N LEU A 77 -17.61 12.77 -4.21
CA LEU A 77 -17.11 12.54 -2.84
C LEU A 77 -15.98 13.50 -2.47
N VAL A 78 -15.08 13.83 -3.40
CA VAL A 78 -14.04 14.84 -3.19
C VAL A 78 -14.66 16.21 -2.92
N TRP A 79 -15.60 16.63 -3.77
CA TRP A 79 -16.32 17.88 -3.58
C TRP A 79 -17.03 17.92 -2.22
N LEU A 80 -17.79 16.88 -1.89
CA LEU A 80 -18.51 16.79 -0.61
C LEU A 80 -17.59 16.87 0.61
N MET A 81 -16.46 16.16 0.57
CA MET A 81 -15.48 16.19 1.66
C MET A 81 -14.83 17.56 1.81
N THR A 82 -14.51 18.21 0.68
CA THR A 82 -13.93 19.56 0.67
C THR A 82 -14.89 20.59 1.26
N GLU A 83 -16.15 20.61 0.78
CA GLU A 83 -17.17 21.52 1.29
C GLU A 83 -17.51 21.27 2.76
N THR A 84 -17.62 19.99 3.16
CA THR A 84 -17.86 19.64 4.56
C THR A 84 -16.73 20.16 5.46
N THR A 85 -15.48 19.98 5.03
CA THR A 85 -14.32 20.45 5.80
C THR A 85 -14.26 21.98 5.86
N GLN A 86 -14.58 22.67 4.75
CA GLN A 86 -14.66 24.12 4.72
C GLN A 86 -15.76 24.65 5.63
N LEU A 87 -16.92 24.00 5.65
CA LEU A 87 -17.99 24.33 6.58
C LEU A 87 -17.55 24.18 8.06
N VAL A 88 -16.83 23.11 8.37
CA VAL A 88 -16.27 22.88 9.71
C VAL A 88 -15.29 24.00 10.08
N HIS A 89 -14.43 24.44 9.15
CA HIS A 89 -13.53 25.57 9.37
C HIS A 89 -14.29 26.88 9.66
N GLN A 90 -15.35 27.17 8.90
CA GLN A 90 -16.19 28.36 9.10
C GLN A 90 -16.84 28.37 10.48
N VAL A 91 -17.44 27.25 10.87
CA VAL A 91 -18.13 27.12 12.15
C VAL A 91 -17.17 27.20 13.34
N LEU A 92 -16.06 26.46 13.30
CA LEU A 92 -15.14 26.33 14.42
C LEU A 92 -14.21 27.54 14.56
N PHE A 93 -13.65 28.03 13.46
CA PHE A 93 -12.71 29.15 13.50
C PHE A 93 -13.35 30.50 13.25
N GLY A 94 -14.58 30.53 12.68
CA GLY A 94 -15.31 31.77 12.41
C GLY A 94 -14.77 32.52 11.19
N ILE A 95 -14.23 31.81 10.20
CA ILE A 95 -13.74 32.38 8.94
C ILE A 95 -14.87 32.56 7.93
N GLY A 96 -14.67 33.43 6.93
CA GLY A 96 -15.63 33.67 5.85
C GLY A 96 -15.82 32.46 4.91
N HIS A 97 -16.91 32.48 4.13
CA HIS A 97 -17.26 31.35 3.25
C HIS A 97 -16.17 31.06 2.18
N ASN A 98 -15.53 32.08 1.65
CA ASN A 98 -14.49 31.95 0.62
C ASN A 98 -13.06 32.00 1.18
N GLU A 99 -12.91 32.05 2.50
CA GLU A 99 -11.61 32.13 3.16
C GLU A 99 -11.08 30.74 3.49
N ARG A 100 -9.79 30.53 3.27
CA ARG A 100 -9.09 29.30 3.64
C ARG A 100 -8.38 29.47 4.96
N LEU A 101 -8.51 28.52 5.88
CA LEU A 101 -7.96 28.60 7.24
C LEU A 101 -6.46 28.93 7.27
N SER A 102 -5.66 28.31 6.39
CA SER A 102 -4.22 28.52 6.30
C SER A 102 -3.80 29.83 5.61
N ALA A 103 -4.72 30.53 4.96
CA ALA A 103 -4.48 31.83 4.31
C ALA A 103 -4.74 33.03 5.23
N MET A 104 -5.32 32.78 6.41
CA MET A 104 -5.67 33.85 7.33
C MET A 104 -4.41 34.52 7.90
N VAL A 105 -4.45 35.85 8.03
CA VAL A 105 -3.36 36.62 8.64
C VAL A 105 -3.50 36.57 10.16
N GLU A 106 -4.74 36.73 10.65
CA GLU A 106 -5.05 36.72 12.08
C GLU A 106 -6.27 35.82 12.34
N LEU A 107 -6.19 35.04 13.38
CA LEU A 107 -7.28 34.20 13.89
C LEU A 107 -7.49 34.53 15.38
N ASN A 108 -8.71 34.30 15.86
CA ASN A 108 -8.97 34.44 17.30
C ASN A 108 -8.07 33.49 18.11
N PRO A 109 -7.20 34.01 19.01
CA PRO A 109 -6.19 33.18 19.69
C PRO A 109 -6.78 32.01 20.48
N PHE A 110 -7.94 32.22 21.12
CA PHE A 110 -8.62 31.17 21.88
C PHE A 110 -9.10 30.04 20.96
N ARG A 111 -9.72 30.37 19.82
CA ARG A 111 -10.15 29.35 18.83
C ARG A 111 -8.96 28.63 18.22
N THR A 112 -7.91 29.36 17.89
CA THR A 112 -6.69 28.81 17.30
C THR A 112 -6.05 27.72 18.16
N VAL A 113 -6.07 27.86 19.49
CA VAL A 113 -5.50 26.87 20.41
C VAL A 113 -6.52 25.82 20.83
N LEU A 114 -7.73 26.25 21.20
CA LEU A 114 -8.72 25.34 21.79
C LEU A 114 -9.37 24.41 20.78
N VAL A 115 -9.61 24.87 19.53
CA VAL A 115 -10.27 24.03 18.52
C VAL A 115 -9.43 22.80 18.18
N PRO A 116 -8.12 22.89 17.88
CA PRO A 116 -7.31 21.69 17.65
C PRO A 116 -7.18 20.79 18.89
N ALA A 117 -7.11 21.37 20.10
CA ALA A 117 -6.98 20.62 21.35
C ALA A 117 -8.24 19.81 21.66
N PHE A 118 -9.41 20.47 21.70
CA PHE A 118 -10.70 19.80 21.95
C PHE A 118 -11.13 18.90 20.79
N GLY A 119 -10.83 19.32 19.56
CA GLY A 119 -11.04 18.49 18.37
C GLY A 119 -10.21 17.21 18.37
N GLY A 120 -8.97 17.30 18.83
CA GLY A 120 -8.11 16.14 19.06
C GLY A 120 -8.66 15.21 20.14
N LEU A 121 -9.20 15.78 21.24
CA LEU A 121 -9.88 15.01 22.28
C LEU A 121 -11.11 14.29 21.73
N ALA A 122 -11.96 14.98 20.99
CA ALA A 122 -13.15 14.40 20.36
C ALA A 122 -12.78 13.26 19.38
N LEU A 123 -11.75 13.48 18.55
CA LEU A 123 -11.23 12.45 17.64
C LEU A 123 -10.73 11.22 18.42
N GLY A 124 -10.03 11.42 19.50
CA GLY A 124 -9.54 10.34 20.35
C GLY A 124 -10.67 9.53 21.00
N LEU A 125 -11.71 10.19 21.51
CA LEU A 125 -12.89 9.55 22.07
C LEU A 125 -13.70 8.78 21.01
N VAL A 126 -13.86 9.35 19.81
CA VAL A 126 -14.46 8.65 18.66
C VAL A 126 -13.63 7.43 18.29
N GLY A 127 -12.29 7.56 18.27
CA GLY A 127 -11.38 6.43 18.01
C GLY A 127 -11.51 5.32 19.06
N LEU A 128 -11.66 5.67 20.34
CA LEU A 128 -11.90 4.72 21.43
C LEU A 128 -13.24 3.98 21.24
N GLY A 129 -14.32 4.72 20.92
CA GLY A 129 -15.63 4.14 20.64
C GLY A 129 -15.59 3.17 19.46
N ILE A 130 -14.91 3.55 18.36
CA ILE A 130 -14.74 2.68 17.20
C ILE A 130 -13.95 1.41 17.57
N ALA A 131 -12.87 1.53 18.37
CA ALA A 131 -12.06 0.39 18.79
C ALA A 131 -12.84 -0.62 19.66
N MET A 132 -13.79 -0.15 20.48
CA MET A 132 -14.68 -1.02 21.27
C MET A 132 -15.69 -1.78 20.41
N TRP A 133 -16.16 -1.20 19.29
CA TRP A 133 -17.20 -1.78 18.44
C TRP A 133 -16.64 -2.54 17.23
N ARG A 134 -15.41 -2.23 16.78
CA ARG A 134 -14.80 -2.80 15.58
C ARG A 134 -13.34 -3.17 15.82
N GLN A 135 -13.04 -4.45 15.70
CA GLN A 135 -11.66 -4.96 15.80
C GLN A 135 -10.91 -4.93 14.46
N ARG A 136 -11.62 -4.67 13.34
CA ARG A 136 -11.02 -4.68 12.00
C ARG A 136 -10.47 -3.33 11.64
N ARG A 137 -9.27 -3.35 11.07
CA ARG A 137 -8.58 -2.17 10.56
C ARG A 137 -8.98 -1.90 9.11
N ALA A 138 -9.13 -0.62 8.74
CA ALA A 138 -9.30 -0.22 7.35
C ALA A 138 -8.02 -0.51 6.55
N VAL A 139 -8.22 -1.08 5.36
CA VAL A 139 -7.16 -1.39 4.40
C VAL A 139 -6.99 -0.19 3.48
N ASP A 140 -5.75 0.27 3.31
CA ASP A 140 -5.38 1.36 2.40
C ASP A 140 -5.47 0.89 0.92
N PRO A 141 -5.75 1.77 -0.07
CA PRO A 141 -5.81 1.40 -1.49
C PRO A 141 -4.55 0.71 -2.02
N ILE A 142 -3.35 1.15 -1.60
CA ILE A 142 -2.08 0.54 -1.98
C ILE A 142 -1.99 -0.88 -1.41
N GLU A 143 -2.31 -1.04 -0.13
CA GLU A 143 -2.36 -2.32 0.56
C GLU A 143 -3.41 -3.25 -0.05
N ALA A 144 -4.60 -2.72 -0.38
CA ALA A 144 -5.68 -3.47 -1.02
C ALA A 144 -5.25 -4.06 -2.36
N ASN A 145 -4.58 -3.29 -3.18
CA ASN A 145 -4.08 -3.74 -4.48
C ASN A 145 -2.91 -4.72 -4.35
N ALA A 146 -1.96 -4.44 -3.45
CA ALA A 146 -0.80 -5.28 -3.26
C ALA A 146 -1.15 -6.65 -2.64
N LEU A 147 -1.99 -6.68 -1.60
CA LEU A 147 -2.23 -7.88 -0.78
C LEU A 147 -3.60 -8.52 -0.99
N TYR A 148 -4.64 -7.72 -1.23
CA TYR A 148 -6.04 -8.19 -1.19
C TYR A 148 -6.73 -8.19 -2.56
N GLY A 149 -5.99 -7.96 -3.67
CA GLY A 149 -6.53 -7.97 -5.03
C GLY A 149 -7.64 -6.94 -5.26
N GLY A 150 -7.48 -5.75 -4.68
CA GLY A 150 -8.41 -4.64 -4.80
C GLY A 150 -9.65 -4.73 -3.91
N ARG A 151 -9.68 -5.63 -2.93
CA ARG A 151 -10.84 -5.77 -2.03
C ARG A 151 -10.75 -4.79 -0.86
N MET A 152 -11.69 -3.86 -0.80
CA MET A 152 -11.84 -2.88 0.28
C MET A 152 -13.21 -2.96 0.93
N SER A 153 -13.28 -2.54 2.20
CA SER A 153 -14.53 -2.40 2.96
C SER A 153 -14.98 -0.94 2.90
N LEU A 154 -16.20 -0.72 2.38
CA LEU A 154 -16.76 0.63 2.30
C LEU A 154 -17.02 1.22 3.68
N SER A 155 -17.51 0.41 4.61
CA SER A 155 -17.83 0.86 5.97
C SER A 155 -16.59 1.24 6.79
N ASP A 156 -15.47 0.52 6.61
CA ASP A 156 -14.23 0.86 7.29
C ASP A 156 -13.57 2.09 6.64
N SER A 157 -13.72 2.22 5.31
CA SER A 157 -13.25 3.41 4.58
C SER A 157 -14.03 4.66 4.97
N LEU A 158 -15.34 4.57 5.19
CA LEU A 158 -16.14 5.70 5.66
C LEU A 158 -15.69 6.19 7.04
N VAL A 159 -15.31 5.27 7.94
CA VAL A 159 -14.74 5.64 9.25
C VAL A 159 -13.44 6.45 9.07
N VAL A 160 -12.54 6.01 8.17
CA VAL A 160 -11.30 6.74 7.88
C VAL A 160 -11.60 8.14 7.34
N VAL A 161 -12.56 8.25 6.42
CA VAL A 161 -12.99 9.54 5.83
C VAL A 161 -13.50 10.50 6.91
N LEU A 162 -14.39 10.04 7.77
CA LEU A 162 -14.92 10.87 8.86
C LEU A 162 -13.81 11.32 9.82
N GLN A 163 -12.89 10.42 10.18
CA GLN A 163 -11.73 10.79 10.99
C GLN A 163 -10.81 11.79 10.27
N THR A 164 -10.65 11.69 8.94
CA THR A 164 -9.84 12.63 8.16
C THR A 164 -10.49 14.00 8.08
N ILE A 165 -11.81 14.08 7.84
CA ILE A 165 -12.57 15.33 7.85
C ILE A 165 -12.49 15.99 9.23
N MET A 166 -12.72 15.22 10.30
CA MET A 166 -12.57 15.74 11.67
C MET A 166 -11.17 16.28 11.93
N SER A 167 -10.13 15.53 11.54
CA SER A 167 -8.75 15.91 11.79
C SER A 167 -8.36 17.20 11.07
N ASN A 168 -8.66 17.29 9.76
CA ASN A 168 -8.36 18.49 8.99
C ASN A 168 -9.27 19.66 9.41
N GLY A 169 -10.56 19.39 9.66
CA GLY A 169 -11.55 20.39 10.07
C GLY A 169 -11.25 21.07 11.40
N VAL A 170 -10.58 20.38 12.33
CA VAL A 170 -10.11 21.01 13.58
C VAL A 170 -8.72 21.66 13.44
N GLY A 171 -8.18 21.75 12.23
CA GLY A 171 -6.94 22.46 11.94
C GLY A 171 -5.65 21.63 12.12
N ALA A 172 -5.72 20.31 12.29
CA ALA A 172 -4.52 19.48 12.31
C ALA A 172 -3.72 19.63 10.99
N SER A 173 -2.39 19.68 11.08
CA SER A 173 -1.48 19.97 9.95
C SER A 173 -1.31 18.79 8.98
N ILE A 174 -2.41 18.38 8.37
CA ILE A 174 -2.52 17.21 7.46
C ILE A 174 -3.51 17.49 6.33
N GLY A 175 -3.41 16.70 5.25
CA GLY A 175 -4.27 16.81 4.06
C GLY A 175 -5.43 15.81 4.07
N LEU A 176 -6.40 16.05 3.19
CA LEU A 176 -7.59 15.22 2.99
C LEU A 176 -7.37 14.08 1.97
N GLU A 177 -6.24 14.08 1.24
CA GLU A 177 -6.00 13.22 0.08
C GLU A 177 -6.05 11.73 0.42
N ALA A 178 -5.57 11.36 1.62
CA ALA A 178 -5.69 9.99 2.12
C ALA A 178 -7.17 9.56 2.27
N GLY A 179 -8.04 10.48 2.70
CA GLY A 179 -9.48 10.26 2.76
C GLY A 179 -10.12 10.18 1.39
N TYR A 180 -9.73 11.07 0.46
CA TYR A 180 -10.22 11.08 -0.91
C TYR A 180 -9.93 9.76 -1.63
N THR A 181 -8.66 9.35 -1.63
CA THR A 181 -8.24 8.09 -2.27
C THR A 181 -8.86 6.87 -1.58
N GLN A 182 -9.01 6.90 -0.26
CA GLN A 182 -9.63 5.83 0.51
C GLN A 182 -11.09 5.60 0.08
N ILE A 183 -11.89 6.66 -0.01
CA ILE A 183 -13.32 6.52 -0.33
C ILE A 183 -13.54 6.25 -1.82
N GLY A 184 -12.82 6.94 -2.71
CA GLY A 184 -12.90 6.71 -4.15
C GLY A 184 -12.58 5.26 -4.51
N SER A 185 -11.49 4.74 -3.96
CA SER A 185 -11.08 3.34 -4.14
C SER A 185 -12.04 2.33 -3.50
N ALA A 186 -12.63 2.65 -2.34
CA ALA A 186 -13.60 1.77 -1.69
C ALA A 186 -14.92 1.68 -2.46
N VAL A 187 -15.40 2.79 -3.02
CA VAL A 187 -16.58 2.82 -3.91
C VAL A 187 -16.30 2.02 -5.17
N ALA A 188 -15.13 2.20 -5.80
CA ALA A 188 -14.68 1.42 -6.95
C ALA A 188 -14.63 -0.08 -6.64
N SER A 189 -14.04 -0.45 -5.49
CA SER A 189 -14.00 -1.84 -5.02
C SER A 189 -15.41 -2.42 -4.78
N ARG A 190 -16.33 -1.64 -4.23
CA ARG A 190 -17.72 -2.06 -4.01
C ARG A 190 -18.42 -2.28 -5.34
N LEU A 191 -18.28 -1.33 -6.28
CA LEU A 191 -18.87 -1.40 -7.60
C LEU A 191 -18.34 -2.62 -8.38
N GLY A 192 -17.02 -2.83 -8.42
CA GLY A 192 -16.42 -3.99 -9.08
C GLY A 192 -16.87 -5.33 -8.49
N LYS A 193 -17.08 -5.42 -7.17
CA LYS A 193 -17.66 -6.61 -6.52
C LYS A 193 -19.13 -6.84 -6.91
N MET A 194 -19.92 -5.79 -7.07
CA MET A 194 -21.33 -5.91 -7.52
C MET A 194 -21.41 -6.47 -8.94
N PHE A 195 -20.52 -6.03 -9.83
CA PHE A 195 -20.41 -6.53 -11.19
C PHE A 195 -19.63 -7.85 -11.28
N ARG A 196 -19.02 -8.33 -10.20
CA ARG A 196 -18.19 -9.55 -10.15
C ARG A 196 -17.07 -9.51 -11.20
N VAL A 197 -16.43 -8.37 -11.38
CA VAL A 197 -15.30 -8.22 -12.31
C VAL A 197 -14.14 -9.17 -11.94
N ARG A 198 -13.25 -9.45 -12.89
CA ARG A 198 -12.04 -10.24 -12.66
C ARG A 198 -11.16 -9.56 -11.60
N ARG A 199 -10.31 -10.33 -10.93
CA ARG A 199 -9.43 -9.79 -9.87
C ARG A 199 -8.52 -8.67 -10.37
N ASN A 200 -8.01 -8.80 -11.59
CA ASN A 200 -7.16 -7.78 -12.20
C ASN A 200 -7.94 -6.49 -12.47
N ASP A 201 -9.14 -6.61 -13.06
CA ASP A 201 -10.03 -5.48 -13.33
C ASP A 201 -10.44 -4.77 -12.04
N LEU A 202 -10.62 -5.51 -10.93
CA LEU A 202 -10.91 -4.93 -9.63
C LEU A 202 -9.76 -4.06 -9.12
N ARG A 203 -8.50 -4.49 -9.34
CA ARG A 203 -7.32 -3.71 -9.00
C ARG A 203 -7.22 -2.43 -9.84
N VAL A 204 -7.54 -2.53 -11.13
CA VAL A 204 -7.60 -1.36 -12.03
C VAL A 204 -8.68 -0.40 -11.56
N LEU A 205 -9.89 -0.88 -11.25
CA LEU A 205 -10.99 -0.03 -10.75
C LEU A 205 -10.64 0.67 -9.44
N VAL A 206 -9.96 -0.01 -8.50
CA VAL A 206 -9.45 0.63 -7.26
C VAL A 206 -8.48 1.75 -7.61
N GLY A 207 -7.60 1.55 -8.59
CA GLY A 207 -6.75 2.60 -9.15
C GLY A 207 -7.55 3.74 -9.78
N CYS A 208 -8.62 3.44 -10.54
CA CYS A 208 -9.53 4.44 -11.10
C CYS A 208 -10.17 5.32 -10.01
N GLY A 209 -10.57 4.71 -8.88
CA GLY A 209 -11.11 5.44 -7.74
C GLY A 209 -10.10 6.39 -7.10
N ALA A 210 -8.85 5.96 -6.98
CA ALA A 210 -7.75 6.81 -6.49
C ALA A 210 -7.38 7.91 -7.51
N ALA A 211 -7.32 7.58 -8.81
CA ALA A 211 -7.08 8.53 -9.89
C ALA A 211 -8.12 9.64 -9.90
N GLY A 212 -9.40 9.28 -9.93
CA GLY A 212 -10.50 10.25 -9.92
C GLY A 212 -10.48 11.12 -8.66
N ALA A 213 -10.16 10.55 -7.50
CA ALA A 213 -10.06 11.29 -6.25
C ALA A 213 -8.94 12.34 -6.27
N ILE A 214 -7.75 12.00 -6.72
CA ILE A 214 -6.62 12.95 -6.82
C ILE A 214 -6.86 13.97 -7.94
N SER A 215 -7.37 13.52 -9.10
CA SER A 215 -7.70 14.43 -10.21
C SER A 215 -8.72 15.48 -9.80
N GLY A 216 -9.79 15.07 -9.12
CA GLY A 216 -10.82 16.01 -8.66
C GLY A 216 -10.31 16.97 -7.57
N ALA A 217 -9.39 16.52 -6.71
CA ALA A 217 -8.80 17.34 -5.65
C ALA A 217 -7.84 18.42 -6.17
N PHE A 218 -7.08 18.11 -7.23
CA PHE A 218 -6.03 18.97 -7.77
C PHE A 218 -6.36 19.61 -9.12
N ASN A 219 -7.56 19.37 -9.67
CA ASN A 219 -7.92 19.81 -11.02
C ASN A 219 -6.91 19.33 -12.10
N ALA A 220 -6.36 18.13 -11.92
CA ALA A 220 -5.22 17.64 -12.67
C ALA A 220 -5.41 16.18 -13.10
N PRO A 221 -6.06 15.92 -14.28
CA PRO A 221 -6.37 14.57 -14.74
C PRO A 221 -5.14 13.67 -14.96
N LEU A 222 -4.07 14.19 -15.54
CA LEU A 222 -2.83 13.43 -15.77
C LEU A 222 -2.16 13.08 -14.43
N THR A 223 -2.09 14.05 -13.54
CA THR A 223 -1.56 13.84 -12.17
C THR A 223 -2.27 12.70 -11.47
N GLY A 224 -3.61 12.70 -11.46
CA GLY A 224 -4.37 11.62 -10.82
C GLY A 224 -4.20 10.28 -11.51
N ALA A 225 -4.14 10.25 -12.84
CA ALA A 225 -3.89 9.03 -13.59
C ALA A 225 -2.51 8.43 -13.24
N PHE A 226 -1.46 9.25 -13.25
CA PHE A 226 -0.11 8.79 -12.90
C PHE A 226 0.05 8.46 -11.42
N TYR A 227 -0.67 9.15 -10.52
CA TYR A 227 -0.77 8.73 -9.11
C TYR A 227 -1.27 7.28 -8.99
N ALA A 228 -2.31 6.93 -9.73
CA ALA A 228 -2.83 5.57 -9.72
C ALA A 228 -1.82 4.56 -10.27
N PHE A 229 -1.12 4.88 -11.37
CA PHE A 229 -0.14 3.98 -11.96
C PHE A 229 1.10 3.80 -11.09
N GLU A 230 1.65 4.87 -10.53
CA GLU A 230 2.90 4.80 -9.76
C GLU A 230 2.69 4.25 -8.35
N LEU A 231 1.57 4.58 -7.68
CA LEU A 231 1.41 4.32 -6.25
C LEU A 231 0.39 3.24 -5.93
N VAL A 232 -0.69 3.10 -6.72
CA VAL A 232 -1.81 2.20 -6.38
C VAL A 232 -1.78 0.92 -7.21
N ILE A 233 -1.65 1.03 -8.54
CA ILE A 233 -1.64 -0.13 -9.45
C ILE A 233 -0.23 -0.73 -9.54
N GLY A 234 0.78 0.13 -9.63
CA GLY A 234 2.19 -0.22 -9.72
C GLY A 234 2.68 -0.58 -11.13
N THR A 235 1.79 -0.64 -12.11
CA THR A 235 2.11 -0.98 -13.51
C THR A 235 1.32 -0.09 -14.45
N TYR A 236 1.90 0.18 -15.62
CA TYR A 236 1.27 0.85 -16.75
C TYR A 236 1.14 -0.12 -17.92
N THR A 237 -0.05 -0.26 -18.45
CA THR A 237 -0.34 -1.02 -19.68
C THR A 237 -1.39 -0.27 -20.50
N LEU A 238 -1.48 -0.53 -21.80
CA LEU A 238 -2.50 0.10 -22.66
C LEU A 238 -3.92 -0.19 -22.17
N GLY A 239 -4.19 -1.42 -21.71
CA GLY A 239 -5.50 -1.80 -21.19
C GLY A 239 -5.87 -1.13 -19.87
N THR A 240 -4.89 -0.69 -19.06
CA THR A 240 -5.16 0.05 -17.80
C THR A 240 -5.27 1.56 -18.02
N PHE A 241 -4.71 2.07 -19.12
CA PHE A 241 -4.66 3.51 -19.38
C PHE A 241 -6.06 4.11 -19.59
N ALA A 242 -6.85 3.56 -20.51
CA ALA A 242 -8.16 4.12 -20.85
C ALA A 242 -9.12 4.19 -19.65
N PRO A 243 -9.32 3.12 -18.84
CA PRO A 243 -10.16 3.19 -17.66
C PRO A 243 -9.70 4.26 -16.64
N VAL A 244 -8.39 4.33 -16.37
CA VAL A 244 -7.82 5.27 -15.38
C VAL A 244 -7.95 6.71 -15.86
N ALA A 245 -7.60 6.99 -17.13
CA ALA A 245 -7.70 8.32 -17.73
C ALA A 245 -9.15 8.83 -17.77
N VAL A 246 -10.10 7.97 -18.17
CA VAL A 246 -11.52 8.33 -18.20
C VAL A 246 -12.03 8.63 -16.80
N SER A 247 -11.69 7.84 -15.79
CA SER A 247 -12.06 8.11 -14.40
C SER A 247 -11.51 9.45 -13.92
N ALA A 248 -10.26 9.76 -14.24
CA ALA A 248 -9.58 11.00 -13.89
C ALA A 248 -10.29 12.23 -14.51
N ILE A 249 -10.55 12.20 -15.83
CA ILE A 249 -11.18 13.28 -16.58
C ILE A 249 -12.62 13.50 -16.09
N VAL A 250 -13.39 12.43 -15.94
CA VAL A 250 -14.79 12.53 -15.47
C VAL A 250 -14.86 13.11 -14.06
N ALA A 251 -13.95 12.72 -13.16
CA ALA A 251 -13.93 13.27 -11.80
C ALA A 251 -13.68 14.78 -11.79
N VAL A 252 -12.73 15.29 -12.58
CA VAL A 252 -12.49 16.72 -12.73
C VAL A 252 -13.74 17.44 -13.30
N SER A 253 -14.32 16.88 -14.36
CA SER A 253 -15.52 17.46 -14.98
C SER A 253 -16.69 17.56 -13.99
N VAL A 254 -16.86 16.57 -13.12
CA VAL A 254 -17.89 16.55 -12.09
C VAL A 254 -17.62 17.61 -11.01
N VAL A 255 -16.36 17.72 -10.53
CA VAL A 255 -16.01 18.75 -9.54
C VAL A 255 -16.25 20.14 -10.09
N HIS A 256 -15.89 20.40 -11.35
CA HIS A 256 -16.19 21.67 -12.02
C HIS A 256 -17.70 21.94 -12.12
N ALA A 257 -18.48 20.96 -12.53
CA ALA A 257 -19.94 21.09 -12.65
C ALA A 257 -20.63 21.37 -11.32
N LEU A 258 -20.03 20.92 -10.20
CA LEU A 258 -20.53 21.19 -8.84
C LEU A 258 -20.02 22.52 -8.26
N GLY A 259 -19.26 23.31 -9.03
CA GLY A 259 -18.69 24.58 -8.56
C GLY A 259 -17.57 24.41 -7.55
N GLY A 260 -16.87 23.25 -7.54
CA GLY A 260 -15.73 23.00 -6.68
C GLY A 260 -14.58 23.96 -6.95
N GLY A 261 -13.90 24.38 -5.89
CA GLY A 261 -12.72 25.24 -5.99
C GLY A 261 -11.60 24.57 -6.75
N ILE A 262 -11.07 25.25 -7.74
CA ILE A 262 -9.97 24.78 -8.59
C ILE A 262 -8.68 25.00 -7.83
N PHE A 263 -7.80 23.97 -7.80
CA PHE A 263 -6.40 24.17 -7.46
C PHE A 263 -5.73 24.80 -8.70
N ASP A 264 -5.51 26.09 -8.65
CA ASP A 264 -4.83 26.85 -9.70
C ASP A 264 -3.67 27.63 -9.09
N LEU A 265 -2.52 27.56 -9.74
CA LEU A 265 -1.33 28.34 -9.41
C LEU A 265 -1.18 29.36 -10.52
N ASP A 266 -1.88 30.50 -10.40
CA ASP A 266 -1.71 31.65 -11.33
C ASP A 266 -0.39 32.36 -11.04
N VAL A 267 0.70 31.69 -11.43
CA VAL A 267 2.07 32.17 -11.19
C VAL A 267 2.80 32.34 -12.51
N GLN A 268 3.38 33.52 -12.73
CA GLN A 268 4.19 33.77 -13.92
C GLN A 268 5.50 32.97 -13.86
N VAL A 269 5.63 32.01 -14.76
CA VAL A 269 6.79 31.13 -14.85
C VAL A 269 7.68 31.56 -16.03
N PRO A 270 9.02 31.53 -15.88
CA PRO A 270 9.94 31.78 -16.99
C PRO A 270 9.69 30.83 -18.17
N THR A 271 9.79 31.38 -19.38
CA THR A 271 9.60 30.64 -20.64
C THR A 271 10.78 29.77 -21.02
N SER A 272 11.96 30.00 -20.43
CA SER A 272 13.19 29.24 -20.67
C SER A 272 14.01 29.15 -19.37
N LEU A 273 14.77 28.09 -19.23
CA LEU A 273 15.77 27.89 -18.18
C LEU A 273 17.12 27.62 -18.85
N ASP A 274 18.16 28.21 -18.32
CA ASP A 274 19.52 28.01 -18.82
C ASP A 274 20.11 26.69 -18.32
N ALA A 275 21.07 26.13 -19.03
CA ALA A 275 21.71 24.87 -18.62
C ALA A 275 22.39 24.97 -17.25
N LEU A 276 22.88 26.13 -16.85
CA LEU A 276 23.49 26.37 -15.55
C LEU A 276 22.48 26.34 -14.39
N ASP A 277 21.19 26.65 -14.65
CA ASP A 277 20.14 26.64 -13.65
C ASP A 277 19.84 25.20 -13.14
N TYR A 278 20.16 24.21 -13.95
CA TYR A 278 19.96 22.81 -13.54
C TYR A 278 20.85 22.38 -12.37
N ILE A 279 22.03 22.96 -12.17
CA ILE A 279 22.93 22.61 -11.06
C ILE A 279 22.27 22.91 -9.71
N PRO A 280 21.81 24.14 -9.41
CA PRO A 280 21.08 24.41 -8.17
C PRO A 280 19.74 23.69 -8.09
N ILE A 281 19.04 23.44 -9.20
CA ILE A 281 17.80 22.67 -9.24
C ILE A 281 18.02 21.21 -8.77
N LEU A 282 19.08 20.54 -9.23
CA LEU A 282 19.43 19.18 -8.79
C LEU A 282 19.87 19.17 -7.32
N ALA A 283 20.63 20.19 -6.89
CA ALA A 283 20.99 20.35 -5.47
C ALA A 283 19.75 20.54 -4.59
N LEU A 284 18.77 21.34 -5.04
CA LEU A 284 17.48 21.50 -4.34
C LEU A 284 16.73 20.16 -4.24
N GLY A 285 16.75 19.34 -5.29
CA GLY A 285 16.18 17.99 -5.26
C GLY A 285 16.77 17.12 -4.13
N MET A 286 18.11 17.21 -3.95
CA MET A 286 18.81 16.51 -2.85
C MET A 286 18.42 17.07 -1.47
N VAL A 287 18.37 18.41 -1.33
CA VAL A 287 17.94 19.06 -0.07
C VAL A 287 16.52 18.65 0.29
N CYS A 288 15.60 18.65 -0.67
CA CYS A 288 14.22 18.21 -0.48
C CYS A 288 14.14 16.74 -0.02
N ALA A 289 14.98 15.86 -0.57
CA ALA A 289 15.06 14.46 -0.13
C ALA A 289 15.46 14.35 1.35
N LEU A 290 16.50 15.09 1.78
CA LEU A 290 16.97 15.10 3.17
C LEU A 290 15.91 15.65 4.13
N VAL A 291 15.26 16.75 3.75
CA VAL A 291 14.15 17.34 4.53
C VAL A 291 12.97 16.35 4.60
N GLY A 292 12.62 15.68 3.50
CA GLY A 292 11.58 14.66 3.47
C GLY A 292 11.87 13.49 4.42
N VAL A 293 13.11 12.99 4.41
CA VAL A 293 13.56 11.95 5.35
C VAL A 293 13.49 12.45 6.80
N ALA A 294 13.89 13.69 7.06
CA ALA A 294 13.80 14.28 8.39
C ALA A 294 12.34 14.37 8.89
N ILE A 295 11.41 14.78 8.04
CA ILE A 295 9.97 14.82 8.36
C ILE A 295 9.44 13.40 8.67
N MET A 296 9.74 12.41 7.83
CA MET A 296 9.32 11.02 8.04
C MET A 296 9.87 10.45 9.36
N ARG A 297 11.13 10.75 9.70
CA ARG A 297 11.72 10.39 10.99
C ARG A 297 11.10 11.17 12.15
N GLY A 298 10.74 12.43 11.94
CA GLY A 298 10.03 13.26 12.91
C GLY A 298 8.67 12.66 13.28
N VAL A 299 7.90 12.16 12.31
CA VAL A 299 6.64 11.45 12.56
C VAL A 299 6.88 10.22 13.43
N THR A 300 7.84 9.37 13.05
CA THR A 300 8.12 8.13 13.82
C THR A 300 8.66 8.42 15.22
N LEU A 301 9.47 9.47 15.36
CA LEU A 301 9.96 9.91 16.67
C LEU A 301 8.81 10.39 17.55
N THR A 302 7.87 11.15 17.00
CA THR A 302 6.68 11.61 17.74
C THR A 302 5.79 10.42 18.14
N GLU A 303 5.55 9.45 17.25
CA GLU A 303 4.83 8.22 17.58
C GLU A 303 5.53 7.44 18.70
N GLU A 304 6.86 7.32 18.64
CA GLU A 304 7.66 6.63 19.66
C GLU A 304 7.61 7.35 21.02
N LEU A 305 7.73 8.68 21.01
CA LEU A 305 7.63 9.50 22.22
C LEU A 305 6.28 9.31 22.91
N PHE A 306 5.17 9.35 22.14
CA PHE A 306 3.84 9.05 22.65
C PHE A 306 3.68 7.60 23.10
N ARG A 307 4.34 6.66 22.46
CA ARG A 307 4.31 5.25 22.85
C ARG A 307 5.03 5.01 24.17
N ARG A 308 6.19 5.66 24.38
CA ARG A 308 6.95 5.60 25.64
C ARG A 308 6.28 6.39 26.78
N SER A 309 5.49 7.41 26.44
CA SER A 309 4.72 8.14 27.44
C SER A 309 3.60 7.25 27.99
N ARG A 310 3.20 7.48 29.24
CA ARG A 310 2.05 6.79 29.85
C ARG A 310 0.71 7.38 29.40
N VAL A 311 0.70 8.26 28.39
CA VAL A 311 -0.51 8.92 27.88
C VAL A 311 -1.38 7.90 27.14
N PRO A 312 -2.67 7.76 27.53
CA PRO A 312 -3.61 6.88 26.83
C PRO A 312 -3.75 7.25 25.35
N THR A 313 -3.91 6.26 24.50
CA THR A 313 -3.98 6.47 23.03
C THR A 313 -5.06 7.45 22.61
N TRP A 314 -6.21 7.43 23.29
CA TRP A 314 -7.33 8.33 23.00
C TRP A 314 -7.08 9.79 23.40
N PHE A 315 -6.13 10.06 24.32
CA PHE A 315 -5.81 11.42 24.78
C PHE A 315 -4.65 12.06 23.98
N ARG A 316 -3.85 11.28 23.28
CA ARG A 316 -2.69 11.76 22.50
C ARG A 316 -3.05 12.83 21.45
N PRO A 317 -4.16 12.71 20.67
CA PRO A 317 -4.52 13.74 19.72
C PRO A 317 -4.88 15.09 20.37
N ALA A 318 -5.36 15.11 21.62
CA ALA A 318 -5.61 16.34 22.35
C ALA A 318 -4.30 17.11 22.63
N ILE A 319 -3.25 16.40 23.07
CA ILE A 319 -1.92 16.99 23.30
C ILE A 319 -1.32 17.46 21.98
N GLY A 320 -1.42 16.65 20.91
CA GLY A 320 -0.94 17.03 19.59
C GLY A 320 -1.67 18.25 19.04
N GLY A 321 -3.00 18.32 19.20
CA GLY A 321 -3.81 19.47 18.82
C GLY A 321 -3.46 20.74 19.58
N LEU A 322 -3.22 20.62 20.89
CA LEU A 322 -2.74 21.74 21.72
C LEU A 322 -1.39 22.29 21.22
N ALA A 323 -0.44 21.39 20.91
CA ALA A 323 0.86 21.79 20.37
C ALA A 323 0.74 22.46 18.99
N VAL A 324 -0.09 21.92 18.08
CA VAL A 324 -0.34 22.54 16.76
C VAL A 324 -1.04 23.88 16.91
N GLY A 325 -2.04 24.00 17.79
CA GLY A 325 -2.74 25.25 18.05
C GLY A 325 -1.83 26.33 18.64
N THR A 326 -0.89 25.98 19.54
CA THR A 326 0.11 26.94 20.06
C THR A 326 1.08 27.39 18.97
N MET A 327 1.52 26.50 18.06
CA MET A 327 2.33 26.89 16.90
C MET A 327 1.55 27.81 15.95
N ALA A 328 0.24 27.62 15.82
CA ALA A 328 -0.61 28.43 14.97
C ALA A 328 -0.81 29.87 15.48
N LEU A 329 -0.50 30.17 16.74
CA LEU A 329 -0.45 31.55 17.24
C LEU A 329 0.71 32.36 16.60
N VAL A 330 1.77 31.68 16.18
CA VAL A 330 2.87 32.33 15.45
C VAL A 330 2.47 32.57 14.00
N THR A 331 1.80 31.61 13.38
CA THR A 331 1.32 31.69 12.00
C THR A 331 0.20 30.69 11.72
N PRO A 332 -0.97 31.14 11.24
CA PRO A 332 -2.06 30.24 10.85
C PRO A 332 -1.71 29.30 9.68
N ALA A 333 -0.66 29.55 8.91
CA ALA A 333 -0.19 28.72 7.80
C ALA A 333 0.18 27.28 8.23
N VAL A 334 0.44 27.04 9.53
CA VAL A 334 0.69 25.69 10.04
C VAL A 334 -0.57 24.85 10.15
N LEU A 335 -1.75 25.47 10.22
CA LEU A 335 -3.04 24.77 10.30
C LEU A 335 -3.42 24.11 8.96
N SER A 336 -4.20 23.02 9.08
CA SER A 336 -4.71 22.26 7.92
C SER A 336 -3.58 21.83 6.98
N SER A 337 -3.88 21.55 5.72
CA SER A 337 -2.90 21.12 4.71
C SER A 337 -2.01 22.23 4.16
N GLY A 338 -2.45 23.50 4.23
CA GLY A 338 -1.74 24.64 3.68
C GLY A 338 -2.24 25.13 2.30
N HIS A 339 -3.40 24.65 1.83
CA HIS A 339 -3.96 25.01 0.52
C HIS A 339 -4.08 26.52 0.32
N GLY A 340 -4.55 27.25 1.32
CA GLY A 340 -4.73 28.70 1.21
C GLY A 340 -3.41 29.47 1.26
N ALA A 341 -2.42 28.95 1.97
CA ALA A 341 -1.13 29.63 2.16
C ALA A 341 -0.16 29.46 0.99
N LEU A 342 -0.34 28.40 0.16
CA LEU A 342 0.64 28.04 -0.88
C LEU A 342 0.85 29.16 -1.89
N GLY A 343 -0.22 29.67 -2.54
CA GLY A 343 -0.12 30.76 -3.52
C GLY A 343 0.48 32.02 -2.90
N ILE A 344 0.00 32.40 -1.70
CA ILE A 344 0.49 33.58 -0.98
C ILE A 344 1.99 33.47 -0.71
N VAL A 345 2.47 32.32 -0.27
CA VAL A 345 3.88 32.12 0.07
C VAL A 345 4.77 32.14 -1.18
N ILE A 346 4.32 31.61 -2.31
CA ILE A 346 5.12 31.63 -3.54
C ILE A 346 5.38 33.07 -3.99
N GLU A 347 4.39 33.94 -3.96
CA GLU A 347 4.46 35.31 -4.47
C GLU A 347 5.01 36.32 -3.47
N ALA A 348 4.59 36.23 -2.20
CA ALA A 348 4.91 37.26 -1.21
C ALA A 348 6.41 37.38 -0.92
N PRO A 349 6.94 38.61 -0.79
CA PRO A 349 8.37 38.88 -0.55
C PRO A 349 8.73 38.66 0.94
N TYR A 350 8.67 37.43 1.42
CA TYR A 350 9.06 37.09 2.79
C TYR A 350 10.58 37.10 2.99
N THR A 351 11.02 37.50 4.19
CA THR A 351 12.44 37.40 4.56
C THR A 351 12.87 35.93 4.72
N LEU A 352 14.14 35.63 4.46
CA LEU A 352 14.69 34.27 4.58
C LEU A 352 14.44 33.64 5.94
N SER A 353 14.57 34.43 7.03
CA SER A 353 14.32 33.98 8.40
C SER A 353 12.86 33.61 8.63
N HIS A 354 11.92 34.37 8.06
CA HIS A 354 10.49 34.08 8.19
C HIS A 354 10.10 32.77 7.48
N VAL A 355 10.57 32.60 6.22
CA VAL A 355 10.29 31.36 5.46
C VAL A 355 10.95 30.17 6.12
N GLY A 356 12.19 30.31 6.63
CA GLY A 356 12.87 29.24 7.38
C GLY A 356 12.13 28.84 8.66
N LEU A 357 11.58 29.81 9.40
CA LEU A 357 10.74 29.55 10.55
C LEU A 357 9.46 28.79 10.17
N LEU A 358 8.82 29.17 9.05
CA LEU A 358 7.64 28.45 8.54
C LEU A 358 7.95 26.99 8.18
N VAL A 359 9.11 26.72 7.56
CA VAL A 359 9.56 25.34 7.26
C VAL A 359 9.63 24.52 8.54
N VAL A 360 10.24 25.05 9.60
CA VAL A 360 10.41 24.35 10.88
C VAL A 360 9.05 24.11 11.55
N LEU A 361 8.24 25.17 11.70
CA LEU A 361 6.94 25.07 12.36
C LEU A 361 5.98 24.15 11.64
N LYS A 362 5.89 24.25 10.28
CA LYS A 362 5.00 23.38 9.49
C LYS A 362 5.44 21.94 9.51
N SER A 363 6.76 21.66 9.42
CA SER A 363 7.31 20.32 9.54
C SER A 363 7.01 19.69 10.89
N ALA A 364 7.23 20.45 11.98
CA ALA A 364 6.92 20.00 13.33
C ALA A 364 5.42 19.77 13.54
N ALA A 365 4.57 20.70 13.07
CA ALA A 365 3.12 20.58 13.17
C ALA A 365 2.58 19.36 12.43
N SER A 366 3.10 19.06 11.22
CA SER A 366 2.72 17.87 10.46
C SER A 366 3.18 16.59 11.15
N ALA A 367 4.41 16.55 11.67
CA ALA A 367 4.95 15.40 12.38
C ALA A 367 4.17 15.13 13.68
N ILE A 368 3.87 16.17 14.45
CA ILE A 368 3.07 16.07 15.69
C ILE A 368 1.64 15.64 15.39
N SER A 369 1.01 16.21 14.35
CA SER A 369 -0.37 15.85 13.97
C SER A 369 -0.46 14.35 13.68
N ILE A 370 0.37 13.80 12.80
CA ILE A 370 0.32 12.38 12.47
C ILE A 370 0.77 11.51 13.65
N GLY A 371 1.87 11.87 14.28
CA GLY A 371 2.46 11.11 15.40
C GLY A 371 1.58 11.05 16.64
N SER A 372 0.73 12.03 16.88
CA SER A 372 -0.24 12.03 17.98
C SER A 372 -1.52 11.25 17.68
N GLY A 373 -1.77 10.88 16.39
CA GLY A 373 -2.89 10.04 16.00
C GLY A 373 -4.00 10.72 15.20
N PHE A 374 -3.83 11.97 14.78
CA PHE A 374 -4.70 12.57 13.76
C PHE A 374 -4.63 11.76 12.46
N ARG A 375 -5.76 11.66 11.76
CA ARG A 375 -5.92 10.88 10.52
C ARG A 375 -5.90 11.77 9.30
N GLY A 376 -4.97 11.52 8.37
CA GLY A 376 -4.86 12.25 7.11
C GLY A 376 -3.59 11.90 6.37
N GLY A 377 -3.33 12.62 5.26
CA GLY A 377 -2.17 12.47 4.40
C GLY A 377 -1.17 13.61 4.56
N LEU A 378 0.02 13.40 4.02
CA LEU A 378 1.05 14.44 3.89
C LEU A 378 1.17 14.95 2.45
N PHE A 379 0.24 14.61 1.55
CA PHE A 379 0.36 14.95 0.14
C PHE A 379 0.46 16.49 -0.04
N PHE A 380 -0.61 17.22 0.25
CA PHE A 380 -0.60 18.66 0.10
C PHE A 380 0.35 19.35 1.11
N ALA A 381 0.44 18.83 2.32
CA ALA A 381 1.39 19.36 3.30
C ALA A 381 2.84 19.28 2.80
N SER A 382 3.21 18.23 2.05
CA SER A 382 4.54 18.12 1.44
C SER A 382 4.73 19.08 0.25
N LEU A 383 3.68 19.33 -0.54
CA LEU A 383 3.73 20.36 -1.59
C LEU A 383 4.00 21.73 -0.98
N PHE A 384 3.24 22.12 0.04
CA PHE A 384 3.42 23.40 0.70
C PHE A 384 4.79 23.55 1.38
N LEU A 385 5.22 22.52 2.12
CA LEU A 385 6.56 22.48 2.71
C LEU A 385 7.66 22.55 1.65
N GLY A 386 7.49 21.86 0.53
CA GLY A 386 8.45 21.88 -0.56
C GLY A 386 8.58 23.26 -1.19
N ALA A 387 7.47 23.98 -1.38
CA ALA A 387 7.50 25.37 -1.85
C ALA A 387 8.27 26.28 -0.88
N LEU A 388 8.04 26.12 0.44
CA LEU A 388 8.79 26.85 1.47
C LEU A 388 10.29 26.52 1.44
N VAL A 389 10.65 25.23 1.33
CA VAL A 389 12.06 24.80 1.22
C VAL A 389 12.71 25.35 -0.04
N GLY A 390 12.02 25.31 -1.18
CA GLY A 390 12.52 25.88 -2.44
C GLY A 390 12.76 27.38 -2.33
N LYS A 391 11.84 28.13 -1.72
CA LYS A 391 11.99 29.58 -1.50
C LYS A 391 13.13 29.89 -0.52
N THR A 392 13.26 29.10 0.56
CA THR A 392 14.38 29.22 1.49
C THR A 392 15.72 28.97 0.80
N PHE A 393 15.78 27.95 -0.05
CA PHE A 393 16.96 27.60 -0.84
C PHE A 393 17.35 28.72 -1.79
N ALA A 394 16.39 29.29 -2.53
CA ALA A 394 16.64 30.42 -3.43
C ALA A 394 17.20 31.64 -2.68
N GLY A 395 16.60 31.97 -1.50
CA GLY A 395 17.08 33.04 -0.66
C GLY A 395 18.49 32.81 -0.10
N ALA A 396 18.80 31.57 0.30
CA ALA A 396 20.14 31.19 0.74
C ALA A 396 21.16 31.24 -0.41
N LEU A 397 20.78 30.80 -1.61
CA LEU A 397 21.63 30.87 -2.80
C LEU A 397 21.97 32.31 -3.18
N ALA A 398 20.99 33.22 -3.13
CA ALA A 398 21.17 34.63 -3.41
C ALA A 398 22.15 35.32 -2.46
N VAL A 399 22.28 34.85 -1.23
CA VAL A 399 23.28 35.35 -0.26
C VAL A 399 24.70 34.86 -0.61
N VAL A 400 24.83 33.63 -1.13
CA VAL A 400 26.12 32.99 -1.43
C VAL A 400 26.66 33.40 -2.81
N SER A 401 25.77 33.51 -3.79
CA SER A 401 26.15 33.83 -5.17
C SER A 401 25.12 34.77 -5.83
N THR A 402 25.56 35.98 -6.14
CA THR A 402 24.74 36.95 -6.85
C THR A 402 24.78 36.76 -8.36
N ALA A 403 25.73 35.98 -8.89
CA ALA A 403 25.97 35.83 -10.33
C ALA A 403 24.98 34.88 -11.03
N HIS A 404 24.41 33.88 -10.32
CA HIS A 404 23.50 32.89 -10.88
C HIS A 404 22.37 32.60 -9.87
N ALA A 405 21.46 33.56 -9.72
CA ALA A 405 20.29 33.40 -8.86
C ALA A 405 19.13 32.84 -9.67
N VAL A 406 18.77 31.56 -9.44
CA VAL A 406 17.53 30.98 -9.97
C VAL A 406 16.33 31.68 -9.33
N SER A 407 15.31 31.98 -10.14
CA SER A 407 14.07 32.61 -9.64
C SER A 407 13.50 31.92 -8.41
N PRO A 408 13.15 32.64 -7.33
CA PRO A 408 12.52 32.08 -6.15
C PRO A 408 11.24 31.33 -6.47
N ILE A 409 10.48 31.73 -7.46
CA ILE A 409 9.27 31.07 -7.94
C ILE A 409 9.62 29.70 -8.52
N VAL A 410 10.62 29.60 -9.39
CA VAL A 410 11.08 28.32 -9.96
C VAL A 410 11.55 27.38 -8.86
N CYS A 411 12.38 27.89 -7.92
CA CYS A 411 12.83 27.07 -6.79
C CYS A 411 11.65 26.62 -5.91
N SER A 412 10.63 27.45 -5.70
CA SER A 412 9.43 27.07 -4.94
C SER A 412 8.65 25.95 -5.64
N LEU A 413 8.42 26.03 -6.94
CA LEU A 413 7.69 25.02 -7.72
C LEU A 413 8.47 23.71 -7.85
N VAL A 414 9.79 23.79 -8.08
CA VAL A 414 10.67 22.62 -8.08
C VAL A 414 10.70 21.96 -6.69
N GLY A 415 10.88 22.77 -5.65
CA GLY A 415 10.89 22.27 -4.26
C GLY A 415 9.56 21.63 -3.86
N MET A 416 8.42 22.22 -4.26
CA MET A 416 7.07 21.69 -4.07
C MET A 416 6.99 20.24 -4.55
N SER A 417 7.40 20.00 -5.78
CA SER A 417 7.34 18.67 -6.40
C SER A 417 8.39 17.71 -5.83
N ALA A 418 9.64 18.19 -5.67
CA ALA A 418 10.74 17.34 -5.20
C ALA A 418 10.56 16.85 -3.76
N LEU A 419 10.01 17.69 -2.84
CA LEU A 419 9.72 17.26 -1.48
C LEU A 419 8.51 16.32 -1.43
N ALA A 420 7.50 16.57 -2.26
CA ALA A 420 6.36 15.66 -2.36
C ALA A 420 6.79 14.27 -2.83
N VAL A 421 7.69 14.19 -3.83
CA VAL A 421 8.27 12.89 -4.25
C VAL A 421 9.06 12.22 -3.13
N ALA A 422 9.81 12.98 -2.35
CA ALA A 422 10.57 12.43 -1.20
C ALA A 422 9.67 11.72 -0.19
N ILE A 423 8.49 12.28 0.07
CA ILE A 423 7.56 11.78 1.08
C ILE A 423 6.59 10.74 0.49
N ILE A 424 5.99 11.02 -0.67
CA ILE A 424 4.91 10.21 -1.24
C ILE A 424 5.47 9.12 -2.18
N GLY A 425 6.50 9.45 -2.94
CA GLY A 425 6.93 8.75 -4.13
C GLY A 425 6.23 9.33 -5.38
N GLY A 426 6.35 8.67 -6.53
CA GLY A 426 5.65 9.09 -7.75
C GLY A 426 6.25 10.30 -8.45
N PRO A 427 7.47 10.21 -9.01
CA PRO A 427 8.12 11.31 -9.71
C PRO A 427 7.35 11.79 -10.94
N LEU A 428 6.71 10.89 -11.70
CA LEU A 428 5.88 11.27 -12.84
C LEU A 428 4.60 11.99 -12.39
N THR A 429 3.98 11.52 -11.31
CA THR A 429 2.81 12.18 -10.70
C THR A 429 3.11 13.67 -10.42
N MET A 430 4.26 13.95 -9.81
CA MET A 430 4.64 15.34 -9.47
C MET A 430 5.08 16.15 -10.69
N GLY A 431 5.69 15.52 -11.68
CA GLY A 431 6.01 16.15 -12.96
C GLY A 431 4.73 16.58 -13.70
N PHE A 432 3.72 15.72 -13.77
CA PHE A 432 2.43 16.07 -14.37
C PHE A 432 1.67 17.12 -13.56
N LEU A 433 1.77 17.08 -12.22
CA LEU A 433 1.18 18.14 -11.39
C LEU A 433 1.80 19.51 -11.74
N ALA A 434 3.11 19.58 -11.89
CA ALA A 434 3.78 20.82 -12.30
C ALA A 434 3.35 21.25 -13.71
N LEU A 435 3.21 20.32 -14.65
CA LEU A 435 2.75 20.62 -16.00
C LEU A 435 1.31 21.16 -16.02
N GLU A 436 0.40 20.46 -15.35
CA GLU A 436 -1.02 20.83 -15.34
C GLU A 436 -1.31 22.11 -14.55
N SER A 437 -0.51 22.41 -13.51
CA SER A 437 -0.68 23.61 -12.69
C SER A 437 0.01 24.85 -13.26
N THR A 438 1.00 24.71 -14.16
CA THR A 438 1.77 25.86 -14.66
C THR A 438 1.76 26.00 -16.18
N GLY A 439 1.37 24.96 -16.93
CA GLY A 439 1.42 24.93 -18.40
C GLY A 439 2.84 25.02 -19.00
N SER A 440 3.90 25.01 -18.18
CA SER A 440 5.29 25.23 -18.63
C SER A 440 6.04 23.91 -18.79
N LEU A 441 6.35 23.54 -20.02
CA LEU A 441 7.18 22.36 -20.32
C LEU A 441 8.65 22.53 -19.84
N PRO A 442 9.34 23.68 -20.02
CA PRO A 442 10.68 23.86 -19.50
C PRO A 442 10.77 23.67 -17.98
N LEU A 443 9.83 24.24 -17.23
CA LEU A 443 9.74 24.03 -15.78
C LEU A 443 9.48 22.56 -15.43
N THR A 444 8.58 21.89 -16.16
CA THR A 444 8.26 20.48 -15.94
C THR A 444 9.49 19.58 -16.08
N ILE A 445 10.36 19.85 -17.07
CA ILE A 445 11.61 19.11 -17.25
C ILE A 445 12.54 19.32 -16.04
N ALA A 446 12.68 20.56 -15.57
CA ALA A 446 13.47 20.87 -14.38
C ALA A 446 12.92 20.21 -13.12
N VAL A 447 11.59 20.23 -12.93
CA VAL A 447 10.89 19.53 -11.85
C VAL A 447 11.15 18.03 -11.93
N LEU A 448 11.00 17.40 -13.09
CA LEU A 448 11.26 15.96 -13.25
C LEU A 448 12.71 15.61 -12.90
N ALA A 449 13.69 16.43 -13.33
CA ALA A 449 15.10 16.21 -12.99
C ALA A 449 15.33 16.25 -11.47
N ALA A 450 14.78 17.26 -10.77
CA ALA A 450 14.85 17.35 -9.31
C ALA A 450 14.11 16.21 -8.61
N CYS A 451 12.95 15.81 -9.12
CA CYS A 451 12.16 14.69 -8.60
C CYS A 451 12.91 13.36 -8.71
N VAL A 452 13.60 13.12 -9.82
CA VAL A 452 14.43 11.91 -10.00
C VAL A 452 15.57 11.89 -8.98
N VAL A 453 16.29 13.01 -8.81
CA VAL A 453 17.37 13.12 -7.81
C VAL A 453 16.82 12.90 -6.41
N SER A 454 15.70 13.53 -6.07
CA SER A 454 15.05 13.38 -4.78
C SER A 454 14.66 11.93 -4.52
N SER A 455 13.98 11.29 -5.48
CA SER A 455 13.57 9.87 -5.37
C SER A 455 14.76 8.93 -5.20
N LEU A 456 15.82 9.09 -5.99
CA LEU A 456 17.04 8.28 -5.89
C LEU A 456 17.73 8.46 -4.55
N THR A 457 17.81 9.70 -4.05
CA THR A 457 18.41 10.01 -2.76
C THR A 457 17.64 9.35 -1.62
N VAL A 458 16.30 9.44 -1.61
CA VAL A 458 15.46 8.79 -0.60
C VAL A 458 15.59 7.25 -0.67
N ARG A 459 15.58 6.66 -1.86
CA ARG A 459 15.74 5.21 -2.03
C ARG A 459 17.07 4.70 -1.49
N ARG A 460 18.16 5.46 -1.66
CA ARG A 460 19.50 5.07 -1.18
C ARG A 460 19.69 5.31 0.31
N THR A 461 19.08 6.36 0.88
CA THR A 461 19.32 6.78 2.27
C THR A 461 18.30 6.24 3.24
N PHE A 462 17.05 6.08 2.82
CA PHE A 462 15.92 5.70 3.67
C PHE A 462 15.22 4.41 3.19
N GLY A 463 15.15 4.19 1.88
CA GLY A 463 14.65 2.96 1.26
C GLY A 463 13.14 2.89 1.05
N TYR A 464 12.35 3.80 1.59
CA TYR A 464 10.89 3.76 1.58
C TYR A 464 10.27 5.14 1.33
N SER A 465 9.05 5.20 0.73
CA SER A 465 8.17 6.35 0.82
C SER A 465 7.41 6.34 2.14
N PHE A 466 6.72 7.44 2.51
CA PHE A 466 5.95 7.51 3.76
C PHE A 466 4.88 6.42 3.86
N ALA A 467 4.16 6.13 2.78
CA ALA A 467 3.14 5.09 2.75
C ALA A 467 3.76 3.70 2.95
N THR A 468 4.83 3.38 2.19
CA THR A 468 5.50 2.08 2.27
C THR A 468 6.28 1.90 3.57
N TRP A 469 6.81 2.98 4.15
CA TRP A 469 7.44 2.97 5.48
C TRP A 469 6.47 2.57 6.59
N ARG A 470 5.24 3.08 6.56
CA ARG A 470 4.21 2.68 7.52
C ARG A 470 3.84 1.20 7.41
N PHE A 471 3.88 0.60 6.22
CA PHE A 471 3.72 -0.84 6.04
C PHE A 471 4.92 -1.61 6.61
N HIS A 472 6.14 -1.13 6.36
CA HIS A 472 7.36 -1.72 6.91
C HIS A 472 7.36 -1.74 8.46
N LEU A 473 6.99 -0.65 9.12
CA LEU A 473 6.86 -0.58 10.58
C LEU A 473 5.84 -1.57 11.16
N ARG A 474 4.93 -2.09 10.34
CA ARG A 474 3.93 -3.10 10.69
C ARG A 474 4.38 -4.52 10.37
N GLY A 475 5.62 -4.70 9.96
CA GLY A 475 6.15 -5.99 9.52
C GLY A 475 5.68 -6.41 8.12
N GLU A 476 5.14 -5.49 7.32
CA GLU A 476 4.71 -5.75 5.96
C GLU A 476 5.79 -5.30 4.96
N ALA A 477 6.33 -6.24 4.17
CA ALA A 477 7.40 -5.96 3.22
C ALA A 477 6.88 -5.39 1.89
N ILE A 478 6.10 -4.29 1.92
CA ILE A 478 5.64 -3.58 0.72
C ILE A 478 6.59 -2.40 0.47
N ARG A 479 7.45 -2.51 -0.54
CA ARG A 479 8.35 -1.42 -0.96
C ARG A 479 7.80 -0.59 -2.10
N SER A 480 6.92 -1.17 -2.94
CA SER A 480 6.22 -0.50 -4.03
C SER A 480 4.88 -1.19 -4.31
N ALA A 481 3.99 -0.57 -5.10
CA ALA A 481 2.75 -1.20 -5.55
C ALA A 481 2.97 -2.45 -6.42
N VAL A 482 4.18 -2.62 -6.97
CA VAL A 482 4.65 -3.81 -7.71
C VAL A 482 5.15 -4.88 -6.75
N ASP A 483 5.55 -4.52 -5.53
CA ASP A 483 6.05 -5.46 -4.52
C ASP A 483 4.90 -6.32 -3.97
N ILE A 484 4.90 -7.47 -4.38
CA ILE A 484 3.86 -8.41 -4.63
C ILE A 484 3.67 -9.29 -3.40
N GLY A 485 2.54 -9.16 -2.75
CA GLY A 485 2.09 -10.08 -1.69
C GLY A 485 2.01 -11.56 -2.10
N TRP A 486 2.25 -11.91 -3.37
CA TRP A 486 2.30 -13.29 -3.82
C TRP A 486 3.60 -14.00 -3.39
N MET A 487 4.74 -13.29 -3.33
CA MET A 487 5.98 -13.86 -2.77
C MET A 487 5.81 -14.28 -1.30
N ARG A 488 4.97 -13.60 -0.54
CA ARG A 488 4.60 -14.01 0.84
C ARG A 488 3.73 -15.28 0.87
N ASN A 489 3.00 -15.58 -0.22
CA ASN A 489 2.20 -16.80 -0.32
C ASN A 489 3.02 -18.03 -0.71
N LEU A 490 4.22 -17.84 -1.26
CA LEU A 490 5.19 -18.89 -1.56
C LEU A 490 6.20 -19.01 -0.42
N THR A 491 5.73 -19.47 0.74
CA THR A 491 6.61 -19.79 1.86
C THR A 491 7.07 -21.24 1.78
N VAL A 492 8.24 -21.49 2.36
CA VAL A 492 8.82 -22.85 2.49
C VAL A 492 7.79 -23.80 3.10
N GLY A 493 7.10 -23.40 4.18
CA GLY A 493 6.11 -24.24 4.86
C GLY A 493 4.89 -24.63 4.01
N ARG A 494 4.57 -23.86 2.96
CA ARG A 494 3.51 -24.20 2.00
C ARG A 494 3.99 -25.07 0.84
N MET A 495 5.28 -25.06 0.57
CA MET A 495 5.90 -25.78 -0.55
C MET A 495 6.60 -27.07 -0.12
N MET A 496 7.00 -27.19 1.14
CA MET A 496 7.70 -28.37 1.64
C MET A 496 6.89 -29.64 1.50
N ARG A 497 7.54 -30.76 1.27
CA ARG A 497 6.97 -32.09 1.43
C ARG A 497 7.04 -32.46 2.91
N ARG A 498 5.93 -32.89 3.51
CA ARG A 498 5.87 -33.26 4.93
C ARG A 498 6.33 -34.68 5.19
N GLU A 499 6.22 -35.56 4.20
CA GLU A 499 6.72 -36.92 4.28
C GLU A 499 8.22 -36.93 3.99
N VAL A 500 9.02 -37.05 5.02
CA VAL A 500 10.48 -37.05 4.96
C VAL A 500 10.97 -38.42 5.45
N ARG A 501 11.89 -39.00 4.70
CA ARG A 501 12.57 -40.21 5.17
C ARG A 501 13.70 -39.81 6.12
N THR A 502 13.67 -40.36 7.30
CA THR A 502 14.62 -40.06 8.38
C THR A 502 15.37 -41.29 8.84
N VAL A 503 16.55 -41.07 9.39
CA VAL A 503 17.40 -42.10 10.03
C VAL A 503 18.11 -41.49 11.23
N ARG A 504 18.46 -42.30 12.22
CA ARG A 504 19.22 -41.81 13.38
C ARG A 504 20.71 -41.75 13.08
N ALA A 505 21.38 -40.74 13.63
CA ALA A 505 22.82 -40.49 13.45
C ALA A 505 23.70 -41.69 13.91
N GLY A 506 23.26 -42.40 14.95
CA GLY A 506 23.96 -43.58 15.48
C GLY A 506 23.79 -44.87 14.67
N THR A 507 22.98 -44.87 13.58
CA THR A 507 22.74 -46.07 12.76
C THR A 507 24.03 -46.52 12.06
N PRO A 508 24.39 -47.82 12.12
CA PRO A 508 25.51 -48.36 11.35
C PRO A 508 25.27 -48.25 9.85
N LEU A 509 26.32 -47.98 9.08
CA LEU A 509 26.23 -47.77 7.63
C LEU A 509 25.70 -49.01 6.89
N ALA A 510 26.06 -50.23 7.35
CA ALA A 510 25.54 -51.49 6.83
C ALA A 510 24.00 -51.60 6.96
N ALA A 511 23.42 -51.15 8.08
CA ALA A 511 21.97 -51.09 8.27
C ALA A 511 21.32 -50.05 7.37
N PHE A 512 21.95 -48.88 7.25
CA PHE A 512 21.49 -47.81 6.36
C PHE A 512 21.44 -48.26 4.89
N LYS A 513 22.48 -48.91 4.37
CA LYS A 513 22.56 -49.45 3.01
C LYS A 513 21.41 -50.43 2.70
N ARG A 514 21.08 -51.28 3.67
CA ARG A 514 19.98 -52.25 3.56
C ARG A 514 18.60 -51.56 3.51
N ASP A 515 18.40 -50.58 4.39
CA ASP A 515 17.11 -49.91 4.55
C ASP A 515 16.84 -48.84 3.45
N PHE A 516 17.94 -48.30 2.86
CA PHE A 516 17.91 -47.34 1.78
C PHE A 516 18.74 -47.80 0.57
N PRO A 517 18.23 -48.77 -0.22
CA PRO A 517 18.93 -49.27 -1.40
C PRO A 517 19.06 -48.16 -2.47
N LEU A 518 20.12 -48.29 -3.31
CA LEU A 518 20.37 -47.36 -4.43
C LEU A 518 19.12 -47.20 -5.31
N GLY A 519 18.77 -45.94 -5.59
CA GLY A 519 17.62 -45.59 -6.39
C GLY A 519 16.28 -45.46 -5.62
N ALA A 520 16.20 -45.89 -4.35
CA ALA A 520 14.95 -45.77 -3.55
C ALA A 520 14.71 -44.34 -3.06
N THR A 521 15.79 -43.60 -2.77
CA THR A 521 15.75 -42.18 -2.41
C THR A 521 17.08 -41.53 -2.75
N GLN A 522 17.07 -40.24 -2.99
CA GLN A 522 18.31 -39.49 -3.26
C GLN A 522 18.91 -38.89 -2.00
N ARG A 523 18.10 -38.71 -0.94
CA ARG A 523 18.50 -38.08 0.32
C ARG A 523 17.73 -38.64 1.48
N VAL A 524 18.40 -38.74 2.62
CA VAL A 524 17.80 -39.16 3.89
C VAL A 524 18.20 -38.13 4.94
N VAL A 525 17.22 -37.60 5.67
CA VAL A 525 17.45 -36.64 6.75
C VAL A 525 17.90 -37.40 8.01
N VAL A 526 18.91 -36.90 8.66
CA VAL A 526 19.48 -37.53 9.86
C VAL A 526 19.08 -36.77 11.10
N LEU A 527 18.62 -37.52 12.10
CA LEU A 527 18.16 -37.02 13.39
C LEU A 527 19.08 -37.51 14.51
N ASP A 528 19.23 -36.71 15.56
CA ASP A 528 19.85 -37.13 16.82
C ASP A 528 18.86 -38.00 17.67
N ASP A 529 19.27 -38.33 18.88
CA ASP A 529 18.46 -39.13 19.80
C ASP A 529 17.24 -38.37 20.34
N GLU A 530 17.26 -37.05 20.27
CA GLU A 530 16.18 -36.14 20.64
C GLU A 530 15.27 -35.70 19.46
N ASP A 531 15.37 -36.43 18.31
CA ASP A 531 14.63 -36.15 17.06
C ASP A 531 14.91 -34.76 16.42
N ARG A 532 16.09 -34.18 16.71
CA ARG A 532 16.54 -32.92 16.12
C ARG A 532 17.36 -33.16 14.86
N TYR A 533 17.30 -32.23 13.91
CA TYR A 533 18.04 -32.23 12.68
C TYR A 533 19.57 -32.17 12.93
N THR A 534 20.28 -33.13 12.37
CA THR A 534 21.76 -33.20 12.45
C THR A 534 22.42 -33.01 11.08
N GLY A 535 21.74 -33.42 9.99
CA GLY A 535 22.27 -33.30 8.64
C GLY A 535 21.48 -34.11 7.62
N ILE A 536 22.04 -34.25 6.43
CA ILE A 536 21.48 -35.05 5.33
C ILE A 536 22.57 -36.04 4.88
N VAL A 537 22.17 -37.27 4.61
CA VAL A 537 23.04 -38.28 3.95
C VAL A 537 22.59 -38.51 2.53
N LEU A 538 23.55 -38.62 1.64
CA LEU A 538 23.37 -38.98 0.24
C LEU A 538 23.56 -40.49 0.07
N PRO A 539 22.51 -41.29 -0.19
CA PRO A 539 22.63 -42.73 -0.34
C PRO A 539 23.69 -43.19 -1.36
N PRO A 540 23.91 -42.52 -2.50
CA PRO A 540 24.97 -42.89 -3.41
C PRO A 540 26.37 -42.85 -2.76
N GLU A 541 26.66 -41.86 -1.92
CA GLU A 541 27.95 -41.75 -1.20
C GLU A 541 28.06 -42.81 -0.11
N ALA A 542 26.98 -42.99 0.66
CA ALA A 542 26.92 -44.05 1.66
C ALA A 542 27.19 -45.46 1.09
N HIS A 543 26.72 -45.72 -0.13
CA HIS A 543 26.97 -46.99 -0.82
C HIS A 543 28.36 -47.08 -1.46
N ALA A 544 29.02 -45.95 -1.75
CA ALA A 544 30.38 -45.91 -2.26
C ALA A 544 31.44 -46.10 -1.16
N ASP A 545 31.10 -45.78 0.09
CA ASP A 545 31.97 -46.02 1.24
C ASP A 545 32.15 -47.54 1.47
N ALA A 546 33.40 -48.00 1.53
CA ALA A 546 33.73 -49.39 1.66
C ALA A 546 33.77 -49.88 3.13
N GLU A 547 33.76 -48.96 4.11
CA GLU A 547 33.86 -49.27 5.53
C GLU A 547 32.46 -49.41 6.15
N ASP A 548 32.00 -50.65 6.33
CA ASP A 548 30.68 -50.96 6.91
C ASP A 548 30.59 -50.67 8.42
N ASP A 549 31.70 -50.43 9.10
CA ASP A 549 31.78 -50.11 10.54
C ASP A 549 31.51 -48.62 10.83
N HIS A 550 31.47 -47.75 9.80
CA HIS A 550 31.14 -46.36 9.94
C HIS A 550 29.66 -46.19 10.34
N LYS A 551 29.38 -45.07 11.03
CA LYS A 551 28.02 -44.63 11.35
C LYS A 551 27.52 -43.61 10.35
N VAL A 552 26.24 -43.47 10.26
CA VAL A 552 25.57 -42.41 9.45
C VAL A 552 26.08 -41.02 9.84
N ALA A 553 26.43 -40.81 11.12
CA ALA A 553 26.99 -39.57 11.63
C ALA A 553 28.31 -39.13 10.97
N ASP A 554 29.08 -40.06 10.41
CA ASP A 554 30.43 -39.80 9.87
C ASP A 554 30.39 -39.25 8.43
N ILE A 555 29.24 -39.32 7.75
CA ILE A 555 29.04 -38.91 6.35
C ILE A 555 27.92 -37.86 6.19
N LEU A 556 27.77 -36.97 7.16
CA LEU A 556 26.74 -35.94 7.16
C LEU A 556 27.11 -34.76 6.27
N HIS A 557 26.09 -34.29 5.52
CA HIS A 557 26.15 -33.06 4.78
C HIS A 557 25.14 -32.05 5.37
N TYR A 558 25.38 -30.76 5.16
CA TYR A 558 24.45 -29.66 5.48
C TYR A 558 24.07 -29.60 6.96
N THR A 559 24.97 -29.86 7.88
CA THR A 559 24.74 -29.94 9.33
C THR A 559 24.21 -28.66 9.93
N ASP A 560 24.63 -27.49 9.42
CA ASP A 560 24.22 -26.16 9.88
C ASP A 560 23.28 -25.41 8.90
N THR A 561 22.89 -26.08 7.81
CA THR A 561 22.07 -25.48 6.79
C THR A 561 20.65 -26.08 6.78
N MET A 562 19.65 -25.28 7.15
CA MET A 562 18.26 -25.71 7.25
C MET A 562 17.32 -24.58 6.84
N LEU A 563 16.12 -24.90 6.41
CA LEU A 563 15.08 -23.94 6.04
C LEU A 563 14.06 -23.81 7.19
N LEU A 564 13.45 -22.61 7.31
CA LEU A 564 12.36 -22.35 8.24
C LEU A 564 11.03 -22.19 7.47
N PRO A 565 9.88 -22.58 8.04
CA PRO A 565 8.58 -22.55 7.36
C PRO A 565 8.14 -21.17 6.90
N GLN A 566 8.55 -20.12 7.62
CA GLN A 566 8.23 -18.73 7.34
C GLN A 566 9.11 -18.09 6.24
N MET A 567 10.22 -18.71 5.90
CA MET A 567 11.11 -18.21 4.83
C MET A 567 10.35 -18.12 3.50
N THR A 568 10.62 -17.05 2.77
CA THR A 568 10.10 -16.85 1.41
C THR A 568 10.89 -17.72 0.43
N ILE A 569 10.30 -17.95 -0.76
CA ILE A 569 10.99 -18.70 -1.82
C ILE A 569 12.34 -18.08 -2.20
N LYS A 570 12.45 -16.74 -2.18
CA LYS A 570 13.70 -16.05 -2.51
C LYS A 570 14.80 -16.34 -1.49
N GLU A 571 14.45 -16.34 -0.21
CA GLU A 571 15.38 -16.70 0.87
C GLU A 571 15.77 -18.16 0.78
N ALA A 572 14.81 -19.05 0.45
CA ALA A 572 15.10 -20.47 0.26
C ALA A 572 16.04 -20.72 -0.93
N VAL A 573 15.84 -20.05 -2.07
CA VAL A 573 16.72 -20.17 -3.24
C VAL A 573 18.14 -19.69 -2.89
N ALA A 574 18.29 -18.57 -2.21
CA ALA A 574 19.60 -18.09 -1.75
C ALA A 574 20.28 -19.09 -0.80
N MET A 575 19.50 -19.80 0.05
CA MET A 575 20.04 -20.86 0.91
C MET A 575 20.50 -22.08 0.10
N PHE A 576 19.76 -22.47 -0.96
CA PHE A 576 20.18 -23.55 -1.87
C PHE A 576 21.48 -23.19 -2.60
N GLU A 577 21.57 -21.96 -3.14
CA GLU A 577 22.77 -21.47 -3.82
C GLU A 577 23.98 -21.43 -2.88
N ASN A 578 23.81 -20.90 -1.67
CA ASN A 578 24.93 -20.81 -0.69
C ASN A 578 25.37 -22.17 -0.18
N ALA A 579 24.47 -23.13 -0.08
CA ALA A 579 24.75 -24.48 0.39
C ALA A 579 25.21 -25.43 -0.75
N GLU A 580 25.13 -24.97 -2.02
CA GLU A 580 25.34 -25.81 -3.20
C GLU A 580 24.53 -27.12 -3.14
N SER A 581 23.29 -27.02 -2.62
CA SER A 581 22.40 -28.16 -2.36
C SER A 581 21.11 -28.05 -3.16
N ASP A 582 20.68 -29.15 -3.73
CA ASP A 582 19.42 -29.26 -4.46
C ASP A 582 18.24 -29.71 -3.57
N ALA A 583 18.47 -29.96 -2.25
CA ALA A 583 17.40 -30.15 -1.27
C ALA A 583 17.89 -29.88 0.16
N LEU A 584 17.06 -29.19 0.95
CA LEU A 584 17.34 -28.88 2.35
C LEU A 584 16.16 -29.30 3.24
N ALA A 585 16.50 -29.70 4.46
CA ALA A 585 15.50 -30.00 5.49
C ALA A 585 14.81 -28.70 5.98
N VAL A 586 13.53 -28.82 6.30
CA VAL A 586 12.74 -27.74 6.90
C VAL A 586 12.50 -28.10 8.37
N VAL A 587 12.90 -27.21 9.26
CA VAL A 587 12.75 -27.38 10.71
C VAL A 587 11.77 -26.35 11.28
N ASP A 588 11.19 -26.67 12.42
CA ASP A 588 10.19 -25.81 13.10
C ASP A 588 10.81 -24.52 13.66
N GLY A 589 12.07 -24.58 14.10
CA GLY A 589 12.80 -23.43 14.65
C GLY A 589 14.31 -23.64 14.65
N PRO A 590 15.11 -22.57 14.75
CA PRO A 590 16.57 -22.65 14.73
C PRO A 590 17.14 -23.31 15.99
N GLU A 591 16.42 -23.25 17.11
CA GLU A 591 16.85 -23.84 18.40
C GLU A 591 16.30 -25.24 18.60
N THR A 592 15.04 -25.47 18.26
CA THR A 592 14.36 -26.77 18.42
C THR A 592 14.80 -27.78 17.40
N ARG A 593 15.09 -27.36 16.16
CA ARG A 593 15.58 -28.16 15.04
C ARG A 593 14.76 -29.42 14.71
N HIS A 594 13.46 -29.50 15.11
CA HIS A 594 12.62 -30.63 14.74
C HIS A 594 12.27 -30.57 13.25
N VAL A 595 12.47 -31.69 12.56
CA VAL A 595 12.22 -31.78 11.12
C VAL A 595 10.72 -31.87 10.84
N ILE A 596 10.18 -30.91 10.09
CA ILE A 596 8.78 -30.83 9.68
C ILE A 596 8.56 -31.04 8.19
N GLY A 597 9.63 -31.06 7.39
CA GLY A 597 9.55 -31.24 5.95
C GLY A 597 10.89 -31.24 5.23
N LEU A 598 10.84 -31.40 3.92
CA LEU A 598 11.96 -31.26 2.99
C LEU A 598 11.52 -30.42 1.80
N LEU A 599 12.35 -29.52 1.33
CA LEU A 599 12.14 -28.74 0.12
C LEU A 599 13.29 -28.99 -0.87
N THR A 600 12.96 -29.17 -2.16
CA THR A 600 13.95 -29.27 -3.23
C THR A 600 14.03 -27.97 -4.00
N GLU A 601 15.23 -27.57 -4.42
CA GLU A 601 15.48 -26.38 -5.23
C GLU A 601 14.67 -26.40 -6.52
N GLN A 602 14.70 -27.50 -7.26
CA GLN A 602 13.96 -27.67 -8.51
C GLN A 602 12.45 -27.43 -8.34
N TYR A 603 11.85 -27.92 -7.25
CA TYR A 603 10.42 -27.67 -6.98
C TYR A 603 10.18 -26.22 -6.61
N ALA A 604 11.05 -25.63 -5.81
CA ALA A 604 10.99 -24.23 -5.43
C ALA A 604 11.08 -23.32 -6.67
N LEU A 605 12.06 -23.50 -7.53
CA LEU A 605 12.26 -22.75 -8.78
C LEU A 605 11.10 -22.95 -9.76
N ARG A 606 10.60 -24.19 -9.91
CA ARG A 606 9.44 -24.47 -10.76
C ARG A 606 8.20 -23.73 -10.27
N ARG A 607 7.91 -23.77 -8.97
CA ARG A 607 6.76 -23.05 -8.40
C ARG A 607 6.90 -21.53 -8.53
N TYR A 608 8.13 -21.04 -8.41
CA TYR A 608 8.44 -19.63 -8.64
C TYR A 608 8.19 -19.22 -10.09
N SER A 609 8.65 -20.02 -11.05
CA SER A 609 8.44 -19.80 -12.48
C SER A 609 6.96 -19.91 -12.88
N GLU A 610 6.24 -20.94 -12.41
CA GLU A 610 4.80 -21.10 -12.64
C GLU A 610 3.99 -19.89 -12.15
N GLU A 611 4.35 -19.33 -10.99
CA GLU A 611 3.67 -18.16 -10.44
C GLU A 611 4.05 -16.87 -11.19
N LEU A 612 5.31 -16.76 -11.68
CA LEU A 612 5.72 -15.68 -12.58
C LEU A 612 4.99 -15.73 -13.91
N ASP A 613 4.88 -16.91 -14.52
CA ASP A 613 4.18 -17.08 -15.81
C ASP A 613 2.69 -16.84 -15.67
N ARG A 614 2.08 -17.31 -14.57
CA ARG A 614 0.69 -17.00 -14.26
C ARG A 614 0.46 -15.50 -14.12
N ARG A 615 1.43 -14.79 -13.54
CA ARG A 615 1.39 -13.32 -13.43
C ARG A 615 1.60 -12.61 -14.74
N ARG A 616 2.51 -13.10 -15.58
CA ARG A 616 2.67 -12.55 -16.93
C ARG A 616 1.37 -12.68 -17.72
N LYS A 617 0.72 -13.83 -17.68
CA LYS A 617 -0.59 -14.05 -18.31
C LYS A 617 -1.71 -13.20 -17.70
N GLU A 618 -1.73 -13.02 -16.36
CA GLU A 618 -2.65 -12.12 -15.68
C GLU A 618 -2.41 -10.64 -16.07
N LEU A 619 -1.18 -10.25 -16.42
CA LEU A 619 -0.80 -8.90 -16.84
C LEU A 619 -1.00 -8.67 -18.34
N SER A 620 -0.84 -9.70 -19.19
CA SER A 620 -1.07 -9.63 -20.63
C SER A 620 -2.54 -9.82 -21.03
N GLY A 621 -3.40 -10.21 -20.09
CA GLY A 621 -4.83 -10.40 -20.36
C GLY A 621 -5.15 -11.74 -21.06
N GLU A 622 -4.20 -12.70 -21.10
CA GLU A 622 -4.40 -14.06 -21.59
C GLU A 622 -4.98 -15.03 -20.55
#